data_b167896e094255f8e9fd7c0cfb815db4
#
_entry.id   b167896e094255f8e9fd7c0cfb815db4
#
_cell.length_a   1.000
_cell.length_b   1.000
_cell.length_c   1.000
_cell.angle_alpha   90.00
_cell.angle_beta   90.00
_cell.angle_gamma   90.00
#
_symmetry.space_group_name_H-M   'P 1'
#
loop_
_entity.id
_entity.type
_entity.pdbx_description
1 polymer ?
#
loop_
_entity_poly.entity_id
_entity_poly.type
_entity_poly.pdbx_seq_one_letter_code
_entity_poly.pdbx_strand_id
1 'polypeptide(L)'
;MYYCYLDTCVFAEVLKQFRFSEPYSIFVERGFLTDNMLNHINPIVTSMGDDGLIVTSSFTIVEILNKFDEIFEGTTFQIHSLRNFLVQLPDWIIIDDLDINTSKNIISIPLYNNNRKNISGDDAIHLAVAMTRKDPLFFCTSDKVLNDIKIGNIQFVA
;
A
#
# COMPACT_ATOMS: atom_id res chain seq x y z
N MET A 1 -4.65 1.41 17.71
CA MET A 1 -4.40 0.72 16.41
C MET A 1 -4.62 1.68 15.25
N TYR A 2 -3.81 1.63 14.23
CA TYR A 2 -4.00 2.41 13.01
C TYR A 2 -3.77 1.51 11.78
N TYR A 3 -4.24 1.99 10.63
CA TYR A 3 -4.03 1.31 9.35
C TYR A 3 -3.07 2.11 8.47
N CYS A 4 -2.11 1.42 7.88
CA CYS A 4 -1.17 1.98 6.92
C CYS A 4 -1.43 1.34 5.56
N TYR A 5 -2.17 2.03 4.70
CA TYR A 5 -2.43 1.56 3.34
C TYR A 5 -1.23 1.83 2.45
N LEU A 6 -0.80 0.82 1.72
CA LEU A 6 0.30 0.94 0.76
C LEU A 6 -0.25 0.79 -0.66
N ASP A 7 0.03 1.77 -1.51
CA ASP A 7 -0.23 1.63 -2.94
C ASP A 7 0.75 0.62 -3.57
N THR A 8 0.58 0.34 -4.86
CA THR A 8 1.34 -0.69 -5.56
C THR A 8 2.84 -0.45 -5.51
N CYS A 9 3.30 0.77 -5.75
CA CYS A 9 4.73 1.07 -5.76
C CYS A 9 5.37 0.89 -4.38
N VAL A 10 4.71 1.38 -3.34
CA VAL A 10 5.21 1.26 -1.96
C VAL A 10 5.17 -0.19 -1.49
N PHE A 11 4.08 -0.90 -1.77
CA PHE A 11 3.97 -2.32 -1.41
C PHE A 11 5.02 -3.18 -2.12
N ALA A 12 5.29 -2.91 -3.39
CA ALA A 12 6.34 -3.61 -4.14
C ALA A 12 7.73 -3.41 -3.50
N GLU A 13 8.05 -2.20 -3.02
CA GLU A 13 9.31 -1.95 -2.30
C GLU A 13 9.39 -2.72 -0.98
N VAL A 14 8.28 -2.83 -0.25
CA VAL A 14 8.21 -3.67 0.96
C VAL A 14 8.48 -5.14 0.61
N LEU A 15 7.88 -5.66 -0.46
CA LEU A 15 8.12 -7.03 -0.93
C LEU A 15 9.58 -7.29 -1.29
N LYS A 16 10.26 -6.33 -1.92
CA LYS A 16 11.69 -6.46 -2.26
C LYS A 16 12.59 -6.63 -1.02
N GLN A 17 12.18 -6.06 0.10
CA GLN A 17 12.95 -6.08 1.34
C GLN A 17 12.49 -7.16 2.31
N PHE A 18 11.31 -7.75 2.07
CA PHE A 18 10.74 -8.74 2.96
C PHE A 18 11.59 -10.01 3.02
N ARG A 19 11.83 -10.50 4.23
CA ARG A 19 12.57 -11.75 4.50
C ARG A 19 11.77 -12.61 5.46
N PHE A 20 11.33 -13.77 5.02
CA PHE A 20 10.61 -14.72 5.86
C PHE A 20 11.44 -15.21 7.04
N SER A 21 12.76 -15.32 6.86
CA SER A 21 13.69 -15.75 7.91
C SER A 21 13.97 -14.68 8.96
N GLU A 22 13.60 -13.42 8.67
CA GLU A 22 13.82 -12.26 9.54
C GLU A 22 12.53 -11.46 9.65
N PRO A 23 11.45 -12.02 10.21
CA PRO A 23 10.12 -11.41 10.20
C PRO A 23 10.04 -10.09 10.99
N TYR A 24 11.05 -9.80 11.81
CA TYR A 24 11.10 -8.57 12.62
C TYR A 24 12.10 -7.54 12.07
N SER A 25 12.65 -7.78 10.90
CA SER A 25 13.60 -6.84 10.31
C SER A 25 12.92 -5.51 10.01
N ILE A 26 13.55 -4.44 10.48
CA ILE A 26 13.13 -3.09 10.13
C ILE A 26 13.45 -2.84 8.66
N PHE A 27 12.47 -2.34 7.92
CA PHE A 27 12.70 -1.89 6.54
C PHE A 27 13.56 -0.62 6.54
N VAL A 28 14.43 -0.51 5.58
CA VAL A 28 15.25 0.68 5.35
C VAL A 28 14.81 1.37 4.07
N GLU A 29 15.10 2.67 3.98
CA GLU A 29 14.78 3.45 2.79
C GLU A 29 15.48 2.87 1.57
N ARG A 30 14.69 2.53 0.54
CA ARG A 30 15.16 2.08 -0.76
C ARG A 30 14.13 2.42 -1.82
N GLY A 31 14.58 2.98 -2.94
CA GLY A 31 13.69 3.34 -4.02
C GLY A 31 12.61 4.33 -3.59
N PHE A 32 11.36 3.89 -3.53
CA PHE A 32 10.22 4.75 -3.19
C PHE A 32 9.95 4.88 -1.69
N LEU A 33 10.61 4.11 -0.83
CA LEU A 33 10.40 4.21 0.62
C LEU A 33 11.14 5.43 1.16
N THR A 34 10.40 6.35 1.72
CA THR A 34 10.92 7.55 2.38
C THR A 34 10.98 7.34 3.90
N ASP A 35 11.73 8.18 4.60
CA ASP A 35 11.77 8.16 6.06
C ASP A 35 10.37 8.33 6.65
N ASN A 36 9.54 9.16 6.06
CA ASN A 36 8.17 9.39 6.52
C ASN A 36 7.30 8.14 6.38
N MET A 37 7.42 7.41 5.27
CA MET A 37 6.75 6.12 5.10
C MET A 37 7.23 5.10 6.13
N LEU A 38 8.54 5.00 6.32
CA LEU A 38 9.15 4.07 7.27
C LEU A 38 8.74 4.35 8.71
N ASN A 39 8.52 5.61 9.08
CA ASN A 39 8.01 5.98 10.40
C ASN A 39 6.61 5.42 10.67
N HIS A 40 5.85 5.11 9.64
CA HIS A 40 4.52 4.49 9.75
C HIS A 40 4.55 2.97 9.60
N ILE A 41 5.46 2.44 8.78
CA ILE A 41 5.56 1.01 8.47
C ILE A 41 6.32 0.24 9.55
N ASN A 42 7.50 0.72 9.93
CA ASN A 42 8.39 0.00 10.83
C ASN A 42 7.80 -0.27 12.24
N PRO A 43 7.04 0.64 12.85
CA PRO A 43 6.38 0.33 14.12
C PRO A 43 5.43 -0.86 14.03
N ILE A 44 4.70 -1.01 12.92
CA ILE A 44 3.80 -2.15 12.69
C ILE A 44 4.59 -3.46 12.61
N VAL A 45 5.66 -3.46 11.84
CA VAL A 45 6.52 -4.64 11.67
C VAL A 45 7.17 -5.04 12.99
N THR A 46 7.70 -4.06 13.73
CA THR A 46 8.38 -4.28 15.01
C THR A 46 7.43 -4.80 16.10
N SER A 47 6.19 -4.30 16.12
CA SER A 47 5.15 -4.72 17.09
C SER A 47 4.40 -5.98 16.66
N MET A 48 4.70 -6.52 15.46
CA MET A 48 3.99 -7.65 14.86
C MET A 48 2.48 -7.41 14.72
N GLY A 49 2.10 -6.18 14.47
CA GLY A 49 0.71 -5.78 14.27
C GLY A 49 -0.02 -5.30 15.54
N ASP A 50 0.62 -5.30 16.71
CA ASP A 50 -0.04 -4.81 17.93
C ASP A 50 -0.38 -3.32 17.86
N ASP A 51 0.47 -2.50 17.24
CA ASP A 51 0.25 -1.05 17.08
C ASP A 51 -0.61 -0.68 15.88
N GLY A 52 -0.62 -1.50 14.83
CA GLY A 52 -1.33 -1.23 13.61
C GLY A 52 -1.17 -2.33 12.57
N LEU A 53 -1.84 -2.17 11.44
CA LEU A 53 -1.82 -3.13 10.34
C LEU A 53 -1.45 -2.45 9.02
N ILE A 54 -0.62 -3.12 8.24
CA ILE A 54 -0.40 -2.76 6.85
C ILE A 54 -1.57 -3.30 6.03
N VAL A 55 -2.11 -2.44 5.18
CA VAL A 55 -3.24 -2.78 4.30
C VAL A 55 -2.85 -2.50 2.85
N THR A 56 -3.21 -3.39 1.98
CA THR A 56 -3.20 -3.13 0.53
C THR A 56 -4.42 -3.78 -0.10
N SER A 57 -4.58 -3.70 -1.42
CA SER A 57 -5.74 -4.26 -2.10
C SER A 57 -5.39 -5.47 -2.97
N SER A 58 -6.39 -6.29 -3.26
CA SER A 58 -6.26 -7.32 -4.29
C SER A 58 -5.91 -6.72 -5.66
N PHE A 59 -6.32 -5.48 -5.92
CA PHE A 59 -5.92 -4.72 -7.11
C PHE A 59 -4.40 -4.49 -7.17
N THR A 60 -3.75 -4.21 -6.04
CA THR A 60 -2.29 -4.13 -5.94
C THR A 60 -1.62 -5.40 -6.45
N ILE A 61 -2.13 -6.56 -6.08
CA ILE A 61 -1.58 -7.85 -6.52
C ILE A 61 -1.72 -8.01 -8.04
N VAL A 62 -2.86 -7.62 -8.61
CA VAL A 62 -3.08 -7.65 -10.05
C VAL A 62 -2.10 -6.73 -10.79
N GLU A 63 -1.92 -5.50 -10.31
CA GLU A 63 -0.96 -4.57 -10.89
C GLU A 63 0.49 -5.08 -10.82
N ILE A 64 0.88 -5.66 -9.69
CA ILE A 64 2.20 -6.28 -9.53
C ILE A 64 2.39 -7.42 -10.53
N LEU A 65 1.40 -8.30 -10.69
CA LEU A 65 1.49 -9.40 -11.65
C LEU A 65 1.59 -8.90 -13.09
N ASN A 66 0.85 -7.86 -13.45
CA ASN A 66 0.86 -7.30 -14.80
C ASN A 66 2.20 -6.64 -15.17
N LYS A 67 2.93 -6.13 -14.18
CA LYS A 67 4.20 -5.43 -14.36
C LYS A 67 5.37 -6.11 -13.63
N PHE A 68 5.25 -7.41 -13.40
CA PHE A 68 6.17 -8.14 -12.52
C PHE A 68 7.64 -7.99 -12.93
N ASP A 69 7.95 -8.22 -14.20
CA ASP A 69 9.33 -8.18 -14.70
C ASP A 69 9.93 -6.77 -14.59
N GLU A 70 9.13 -5.73 -14.84
CA GLU A 70 9.55 -4.34 -14.70
C GLU A 70 9.80 -3.97 -13.23
N ILE A 71 8.87 -4.31 -12.33
CA ILE A 71 8.93 -3.96 -10.92
C ILE A 71 10.11 -4.63 -10.22
N PHE A 72 10.35 -5.90 -10.51
CA PHE A 72 11.35 -6.72 -9.82
C PHE A 72 12.64 -6.94 -10.64
N GLU A 73 12.84 -6.15 -11.70
CA GLU A 73 14.08 -6.18 -12.49
C GLU A 73 15.32 -6.02 -11.58
N GLY A 74 16.32 -6.86 -11.79
CA GLY A 74 17.56 -6.83 -11.01
C GLY A 74 17.43 -7.32 -9.56
N THR A 75 16.28 -7.85 -9.16
CA THR A 75 16.06 -8.45 -7.85
C THR A 75 16.02 -9.97 -7.93
N THR A 76 16.14 -10.63 -6.77
CA THR A 76 15.97 -12.09 -6.66
C THR A 76 14.50 -12.49 -6.41
N PHE A 77 13.59 -11.53 -6.32
CA PHE A 77 12.17 -11.81 -6.11
C PHE A 77 11.55 -12.34 -7.39
N GLN A 78 10.87 -13.48 -7.31
CA GLN A 78 10.26 -14.18 -8.44
C GLN A 78 8.75 -14.36 -8.22
N ILE A 79 8.01 -14.75 -9.27
CA ILE A 79 6.55 -14.98 -9.17
C ILE A 79 6.21 -16.00 -8.07
N HIS A 80 6.99 -17.06 -7.96
CA HIS A 80 6.75 -18.03 -6.88
C HIS A 80 7.04 -17.45 -5.49
N SER A 81 7.91 -16.44 -5.37
CA SER A 81 8.14 -15.72 -4.11
C SER A 81 6.88 -14.95 -3.68
N LEU A 82 6.21 -14.30 -4.65
CA LEU A 82 4.92 -13.63 -4.38
C LEU A 82 3.85 -14.65 -3.96
N ARG A 83 3.77 -15.78 -4.64
CA ARG A 83 2.84 -16.87 -4.27
C ARG A 83 3.09 -17.35 -2.84
N ASN A 84 4.34 -17.62 -2.48
CA ASN A 84 4.71 -18.05 -1.14
C ASN A 84 4.36 -17.00 -0.09
N PHE A 85 4.61 -15.73 -0.39
CA PHE A 85 4.23 -14.61 0.46
C PHE A 85 2.72 -14.57 0.71
N LEU A 86 1.89 -14.71 -0.33
CA LEU A 86 0.44 -14.69 -0.21
C LEU A 86 -0.12 -15.89 0.57
N VAL A 87 0.52 -17.06 0.47
CA VAL A 87 0.15 -18.27 1.22
C VAL A 87 0.53 -18.15 2.70
N GLN A 88 1.62 -17.48 3.01
CA GLN A 88 2.16 -17.29 4.35
C GLN A 88 2.12 -15.82 4.77
N LEU A 89 1.02 -15.15 4.50
CA LEU A 89 0.85 -13.73 4.80
C LEU A 89 1.07 -13.46 6.28
N PRO A 90 1.96 -12.52 6.67
CA PRO A 90 2.11 -12.14 8.07
C PRO A 90 0.81 -11.58 8.64
N ASP A 91 0.57 -11.80 9.94
CA ASP A 91 -0.66 -11.35 10.62
C ASP A 91 -0.83 -9.82 10.63
N TRP A 92 0.26 -9.08 10.43
CA TRP A 92 0.26 -7.61 10.39
C TRP A 92 0.03 -7.03 8.98
N ILE A 93 -0.25 -7.89 7.97
CA ILE A 93 -0.63 -7.47 6.61
C ILE A 93 -2.04 -7.97 6.29
N ILE A 94 -2.85 -7.07 5.76
CA ILE A 94 -4.20 -7.38 5.25
C ILE A 94 -4.27 -7.02 3.79
N ILE A 95 -4.84 -7.90 2.98
CA ILE A 95 -5.17 -7.63 1.59
C ILE A 95 -6.68 -7.51 1.48
N ASP A 96 -7.18 -6.29 1.30
CA ASP A 96 -8.60 -6.02 1.14
C ASP A 96 -9.04 -6.25 -0.30
N ASP A 97 -10.20 -6.86 -0.45
CA ASP A 97 -10.76 -7.12 -1.77
C ASP A 97 -11.39 -5.86 -2.39
N LEU A 98 -11.20 -5.72 -3.70
CA LEU A 98 -11.97 -4.79 -4.50
C LEU A 98 -13.28 -5.49 -4.91
N ASP A 99 -14.34 -5.25 -4.16
CA ASP A 99 -15.68 -5.75 -4.44
C ASP A 99 -16.61 -4.63 -4.94
N ILE A 100 -17.86 -4.96 -5.19
CA ILE A 100 -18.84 -3.98 -5.69
C ILE A 100 -19.16 -2.89 -4.66
N ASN A 101 -19.06 -3.19 -3.37
CA ASN A 101 -19.33 -2.21 -2.30
C ASN A 101 -18.17 -1.23 -2.18
N THR A 102 -16.93 -1.71 -2.24
CA THR A 102 -15.75 -0.84 -2.27
C THR A 102 -15.70 0.02 -3.54
N SER A 103 -16.12 -0.54 -4.68
CA SER A 103 -16.18 0.17 -5.96
C SER A 103 -17.15 1.37 -5.92
N LYS A 104 -18.21 1.32 -5.12
CA LYS A 104 -19.12 2.47 -4.93
C LYS A 104 -18.44 3.69 -4.30
N ASN A 105 -17.38 3.50 -3.56
CA ASN A 105 -16.59 4.59 -2.97
C ASN A 105 -15.93 5.47 -4.04
N ILE A 106 -15.74 4.96 -5.26
CA ILE A 106 -15.20 5.73 -6.39
C ILE A 106 -16.01 7.00 -6.66
N ILE A 107 -17.33 6.98 -6.41
CA ILE A 107 -18.22 8.15 -6.60
C ILE A 107 -17.77 9.33 -5.72
N SER A 108 -17.19 9.07 -4.56
CA SER A 108 -16.77 10.10 -3.61
C SER A 108 -15.35 10.63 -3.88
N ILE A 109 -14.65 10.08 -4.87
CA ILE A 109 -13.27 10.45 -5.18
C ILE A 109 -13.31 11.58 -6.22
N PRO A 110 -12.58 12.70 -5.97
CA PRO A 110 -12.55 13.80 -6.93
C PRO A 110 -11.81 13.36 -8.21
N LEU A 111 -12.23 13.92 -9.36
CA LEU A 111 -11.56 13.67 -10.66
C LEU A 111 -10.21 14.39 -10.75
N TYR A 112 -10.05 15.47 -10.01
CA TYR A 112 -8.88 16.34 -10.03
C TYR A 112 -8.45 16.68 -8.60
N ASN A 113 -7.14 16.85 -8.42
CA ASN A 113 -6.61 17.41 -7.16
C ASN A 113 -6.81 18.94 -7.13
N ASN A 114 -6.37 19.58 -6.04
CA ASN A 114 -6.48 21.03 -5.86
C ASN A 114 -5.70 21.84 -6.92
N ASN A 115 -4.69 21.24 -7.54
CA ASN A 115 -3.89 21.84 -8.62
C ASN A 115 -4.41 21.48 -10.01
N ARG A 116 -5.65 20.97 -10.11
CA ARG A 116 -6.31 20.55 -11.36
C ARG A 116 -5.60 19.45 -12.14
N LYS A 117 -4.79 18.65 -11.47
CA LYS A 117 -4.20 17.45 -12.05
C LYS A 117 -5.16 16.28 -11.90
N ASN A 118 -5.28 15.47 -12.94
CA ASN A 118 -6.12 14.29 -12.94
C ASN A 118 -5.68 13.28 -11.88
N ILE A 119 -6.66 12.73 -11.15
CA ILE A 119 -6.49 11.53 -10.36
C ILE A 119 -6.72 10.35 -11.29
N SER A 120 -5.72 9.47 -11.43
CA SER A 120 -5.82 8.31 -12.32
C SER A 120 -6.90 7.33 -11.85
N GLY A 121 -7.38 6.47 -12.77
CA GLY A 121 -8.30 5.40 -12.42
C GLY A 121 -7.71 4.42 -11.41
N ASP A 122 -6.44 4.12 -11.52
CA ASP A 122 -5.74 3.23 -10.59
C ASP A 122 -5.67 3.84 -9.18
N ASP A 123 -5.34 5.11 -9.07
CA ASP A 123 -5.34 5.83 -7.79
C ASP A 123 -6.74 5.89 -7.17
N ALA A 124 -7.77 6.10 -8.01
CA ALA A 124 -9.15 6.10 -7.55
C ALA A 124 -9.57 4.74 -6.97
N ILE A 125 -9.11 3.64 -7.57
CA ILE A 125 -9.37 2.28 -7.06
C ILE A 125 -8.69 2.08 -5.70
N HIS A 126 -7.42 2.44 -5.57
CA HIS A 126 -6.71 2.34 -4.30
C HIS A 126 -7.40 3.15 -3.19
N LEU A 127 -7.80 4.38 -3.51
CA LEU A 127 -8.52 5.23 -2.56
C LEU A 127 -9.87 4.64 -2.17
N ALA A 128 -10.62 4.08 -3.13
CA ALA A 128 -11.90 3.44 -2.86
C ALA A 128 -11.79 2.28 -1.88
N VAL A 129 -10.74 1.46 -2.02
CA VAL A 129 -10.46 0.37 -1.08
C VAL A 129 -10.05 0.92 0.29
N ALA A 130 -9.14 1.88 0.33
CA ALA A 130 -8.66 2.49 1.57
C ALA A 130 -9.80 3.12 2.38
N MET A 131 -10.78 3.74 1.72
CA MET A 131 -11.94 4.37 2.36
C MET A 131 -12.83 3.40 3.15
N THR A 132 -12.68 2.08 2.97
CA THR A 132 -13.42 1.10 3.76
C THR A 132 -12.93 1.04 5.22
N ARG A 133 -11.74 1.53 5.50
CA ARG A 133 -11.15 1.58 6.84
C ARG A 133 -11.49 2.90 7.52
N LYS A 134 -12.00 2.84 8.76
CA LYS A 134 -12.55 4.02 9.48
C LYS A 134 -11.61 4.58 10.54
N ASP A 135 -10.70 3.78 11.07
CA ASP A 135 -9.72 4.21 12.07
C ASP A 135 -8.68 5.13 11.44
N PRO A 136 -7.77 5.74 12.21
CA PRO A 136 -6.71 6.53 11.61
C PRO A 136 -6.05 5.75 10.46
N LEU A 137 -6.18 6.29 9.26
CA LEU A 137 -5.67 5.68 8.04
C LEU A 137 -4.58 6.55 7.45
N PHE A 138 -3.39 5.99 7.36
CA PHE A 138 -2.25 6.58 6.65
C PHE A 138 -2.16 5.92 5.27
N PHE A 139 -2.11 6.72 4.23
CA PHE A 139 -2.02 6.24 2.85
C PHE A 139 -0.64 6.57 2.30
N CYS A 140 0.23 5.57 2.20
CA CYS A 140 1.59 5.71 1.68
C CYS A 140 1.58 5.62 0.16
N THR A 141 2.02 6.68 -0.49
CA THR A 141 2.12 6.78 -1.95
C THR A 141 3.31 7.61 -2.38
N SER A 142 3.93 7.22 -3.47
CA SER A 142 4.93 8.05 -4.16
C SER A 142 4.30 9.11 -5.07
N ASP A 143 2.99 9.02 -5.32
CA ASP A 143 2.30 9.97 -6.20
C ASP A 143 1.92 11.25 -5.47
N LYS A 144 2.63 12.33 -5.83
CA LYS A 144 2.41 13.67 -5.25
C LYS A 144 1.04 14.26 -5.58
N VAL A 145 0.37 13.77 -6.61
CA VAL A 145 -0.98 14.24 -6.99
C VAL A 145 -1.98 14.01 -5.86
N LEU A 146 -1.81 12.93 -5.10
CA LEU A 146 -2.72 12.56 -4.03
C LEU A 146 -2.53 13.39 -2.76
N ASN A 147 -1.36 13.97 -2.55
CA ASN A 147 -1.08 14.76 -1.34
C ASN A 147 -1.94 16.02 -1.21
N ASP A 148 -2.49 16.51 -2.31
CA ASP A 148 -3.26 17.76 -2.37
C ASP A 148 -4.77 17.54 -2.29
N ILE A 149 -5.23 16.36 -1.91
CA ILE A 149 -6.66 16.07 -1.78
C ILE A 149 -7.02 15.73 -0.34
N LYS A 150 -8.30 15.96 0.00
CA LYS A 150 -8.87 15.56 1.29
C LYS A 150 -10.00 14.60 1.04
N ILE A 151 -9.87 13.39 1.57
CA ILE A 151 -10.88 12.34 1.47
C ILE A 151 -11.07 11.72 2.85
N GLY A 152 -12.25 11.95 3.46
CA GLY A 152 -12.57 11.35 4.74
C GLY A 152 -11.50 11.62 5.81
N ASN A 153 -11.04 10.56 6.44
CA ASN A 153 -10.00 10.57 7.47
C ASN A 153 -8.64 10.06 6.95
N ILE A 154 -8.46 10.00 5.63
CA ILE A 154 -7.20 9.57 5.03
C ILE A 154 -6.14 10.65 5.18
N GLN A 155 -4.99 10.28 5.74
CA GLN A 155 -3.81 11.10 5.81
C GLN A 155 -2.75 10.55 4.85
N PHE A 156 -2.41 11.31 3.81
CA PHE A 156 -1.40 10.92 2.84
C PHE A 156 0.01 11.03 3.41
N VAL A 157 0.84 10.06 3.10
CA VAL A 157 2.24 9.95 3.52
C VAL A 157 3.09 9.73 2.27
N ALA A 158 4.00 10.64 2.02
CA ALA A 158 4.94 10.58 0.91
C ALA A 158 6.38 10.58 1.38
#